data_5cca4c62576a0d2d3bfa6a3d5fc78849
#
_entry.id   5cca4c62576a0d2d3bfa6a3d5fc78849
#
_cell.length_a   1.000
_cell.length_b   1.000
_cell.length_c   1.000
_cell.angle_alpha   90.00
_cell.angle_beta   90.00
_cell.angle_gamma   90.00
#
_symmetry.space_group_name_H-M   'P 1'
#
loop_
_entity.id
_entity.type
_entity.pdbx_description
1 polymer ?
#
loop_
_entity_poly.entity_id
_entity_poly.type
_entity_poly.pdbx_seq_one_letter_code
_entity_poly.pdbx_strand_id
1 'polypeptide(L)'
;MITAPEPALYWTLIALFASLVVGSIIRFIALRNAEQEKRQQRLASLRTWWMLAIAVSAGLLAGRLGICLLLTAASCLGWFEITRMFGAREQDRVAIRIGYVLIVINYLLILLGSIPVFLVFLPLAAPIVFAVLLLVEDEPKDYIRSAGALLWGLMFLGYGVSHAAFLLILPETATGPLGPAGWFLFLVILTETDDIFQAIVGRLFGNHKRHRISP
;
A
#
# COMPACT_ATOMS: atom_id res chain seq x y z
N MET A 1 -1.14 -19.73 16.08
CA MET A 1 -1.64 -20.90 15.34
C MET A 1 -1.93 -20.45 13.91
N ILE A 2 -1.31 -21.08 12.93
CA ILE A 2 -1.66 -20.88 11.52
C ILE A 2 -2.92 -21.73 11.32
N THR A 3 -4.09 -21.11 11.43
CA THR A 3 -5.34 -21.76 11.02
C THR A 3 -5.24 -21.99 9.51
N ALA A 4 -5.54 -23.21 9.06
CA ALA A 4 -5.57 -23.51 7.63
C ALA A 4 -6.49 -22.50 6.93
N PRO A 5 -6.06 -21.91 5.80
CA PRO A 5 -6.89 -20.93 5.10
C PRO A 5 -8.22 -21.59 4.70
N GLU A 6 -9.31 -20.85 4.89
CA GLU A 6 -10.64 -21.34 4.58
C GLU A 6 -10.76 -21.74 3.09
N PRO A 7 -11.53 -22.77 2.75
CA PRO A 7 -11.73 -23.21 1.35
C PRO A 7 -12.18 -22.07 0.43
N ALA A 8 -12.95 -21.11 0.95
CA ALA A 8 -13.38 -19.93 0.22
C ALA A 8 -12.21 -19.06 -0.26
N LEU A 9 -11.16 -18.92 0.55
CA LEU A 9 -9.96 -18.16 0.17
C LEU A 9 -9.26 -18.79 -1.04
N TYR A 10 -9.11 -20.12 -1.06
CA TYR A 10 -8.50 -20.81 -2.20
C TYR A 10 -9.29 -20.62 -3.49
N TRP A 11 -10.62 -20.75 -3.43
CA TRP A 11 -11.47 -20.54 -4.60
C TRP A 11 -11.39 -19.10 -5.12
N THR A 12 -11.32 -18.12 -4.21
CA THR A 12 -11.18 -16.70 -4.60
C THR A 12 -9.82 -16.44 -5.26
N LEU A 13 -8.73 -17.00 -4.71
CA LEU A 13 -7.42 -16.89 -5.33
C LEU A 13 -7.37 -17.58 -6.72
N ILE A 14 -7.97 -18.76 -6.86
CA ILE A 14 -8.07 -19.45 -8.15
C ILE A 14 -8.83 -18.57 -9.14
N ALA A 15 -9.97 -18.01 -8.76
CA ALA A 15 -10.76 -17.13 -9.62
C ALA A 15 -9.96 -15.87 -10.03
N LEU A 16 -9.19 -15.29 -9.10
CA LEU A 16 -8.31 -14.15 -9.36
C LEU A 16 -7.23 -14.51 -10.39
N PHE A 17 -6.53 -15.62 -10.21
CA PHE A 17 -5.51 -16.05 -11.17
C PHE A 17 -6.12 -16.42 -12.53
N ALA A 18 -7.29 -17.08 -12.54
CA ALA A 18 -8.00 -17.38 -13.78
C ALA A 18 -8.38 -16.10 -14.55
N SER A 19 -8.88 -15.09 -13.85
CA SER A 19 -9.21 -13.78 -14.45
C SER A 19 -7.97 -13.07 -15.00
N LEU A 20 -6.82 -13.14 -14.30
CA LEU A 20 -5.55 -12.61 -14.78
C LEU A 20 -5.04 -13.34 -16.04
N VAL A 21 -5.19 -14.67 -16.10
CA VAL A 21 -4.84 -15.44 -17.30
C VAL A 21 -5.71 -15.01 -18.48
N VAL A 22 -7.03 -14.96 -18.29
CA VAL A 22 -7.97 -14.50 -19.34
C VAL A 22 -7.64 -13.08 -19.79
N GLY A 23 -7.45 -12.16 -18.85
CA GLY A 23 -7.06 -10.77 -19.15
C GLY A 23 -5.71 -10.69 -19.89
N SER A 24 -4.76 -11.56 -19.54
CA SER A 24 -3.46 -11.64 -20.23
C SER A 24 -3.61 -12.12 -21.67
N ILE A 25 -4.43 -13.14 -21.91
CA ILE A 25 -4.71 -13.67 -23.26
C ILE A 25 -5.38 -12.60 -24.11
N ILE A 26 -6.44 -11.96 -23.60
CA ILE A 26 -7.14 -10.86 -24.30
C ILE A 26 -6.16 -9.74 -24.65
N ARG A 27 -5.32 -9.34 -23.70
CA ARG A 27 -4.34 -8.28 -23.90
C ARG A 27 -3.27 -8.67 -24.93
N PHE A 28 -2.80 -9.92 -24.88
CA PHE A 28 -1.82 -10.42 -25.85
C PHE A 28 -2.38 -10.43 -27.28
N ILE A 29 -3.63 -10.86 -27.46
CA ILE A 29 -4.32 -10.84 -28.75
C ILE A 29 -4.51 -9.41 -29.23
N ALA A 30 -4.97 -8.48 -28.37
CA ALA A 30 -5.19 -7.08 -28.70
C ALA A 30 -3.90 -6.35 -29.08
N LEU A 31 -2.74 -6.80 -28.58
CA LEU A 31 -1.43 -6.19 -28.86
C LEU A 31 -0.68 -6.82 -30.04
N ARG A 32 -1.27 -7.79 -30.70
CA ARG A 32 -0.60 -8.51 -31.81
C ARG A 32 -0.18 -7.58 -32.96
N ASN A 33 -0.98 -6.55 -33.21
CA ASN A 33 -0.75 -5.58 -34.29
C ASN A 33 -0.37 -4.17 -33.77
N ALA A 34 -0.01 -4.03 -32.48
CA ALA A 34 0.34 -2.74 -31.92
C ALA A 34 1.82 -2.40 -32.15
N GLU A 35 2.13 -1.10 -32.23
CA GLU A 35 3.49 -0.57 -32.29
C GLU A 35 4.34 -1.11 -31.12
N GLN A 36 5.62 -1.35 -31.36
CA GLN A 36 6.52 -2.02 -30.43
C GLN A 36 6.64 -1.29 -29.09
N GLU A 37 6.65 0.04 -29.08
CA GLU A 37 6.73 0.84 -27.86
C GLU A 37 5.47 0.70 -26.98
N LYS A 38 4.28 0.80 -27.59
CA LYS A 38 2.99 0.59 -26.91
C LYS A 38 2.87 -0.84 -26.37
N ARG A 39 3.40 -1.82 -27.13
CA ARG A 39 3.43 -3.22 -26.71
C ARG A 39 4.29 -3.41 -25.47
N GLN A 40 5.50 -2.84 -25.42
CA GLN A 40 6.39 -2.96 -24.26
C GLN A 40 5.79 -2.33 -23.01
N GLN A 41 5.24 -1.11 -23.09
CA GLN A 41 4.60 -0.44 -21.95
C GLN A 41 3.43 -1.25 -21.38
N ARG A 42 2.59 -1.81 -22.26
CA ARG A 42 1.43 -2.59 -21.84
C ARG A 42 1.80 -3.97 -21.28
N LEU A 43 2.87 -4.60 -21.76
CA LEU A 43 3.40 -5.83 -21.19
C LEU A 43 4.09 -5.58 -19.85
N ALA A 44 4.77 -4.45 -19.67
CA ALA A 44 5.33 -4.07 -18.38
C ALA A 44 4.22 -3.91 -17.31
N SER A 45 3.13 -3.23 -17.65
CA SER A 45 1.95 -3.15 -16.76
C SER A 45 1.40 -4.53 -16.40
N LEU A 46 1.29 -5.45 -17.36
CA LEU A 46 0.81 -6.81 -17.10
C LEU A 46 1.74 -7.57 -16.14
N ARG A 47 3.05 -7.41 -16.29
CA ARG A 47 4.04 -8.00 -15.37
C ARG A 47 3.86 -7.49 -13.95
N THR A 48 3.60 -6.18 -13.77
CA THR A 48 3.32 -5.60 -12.45
C THR A 48 2.08 -6.21 -11.80
N TRP A 49 1.00 -6.41 -12.57
CA TRP A 49 -0.22 -7.07 -12.08
C TRP A 49 0.04 -8.50 -11.59
N TRP A 50 0.80 -9.28 -12.37
CA TRP A 50 1.20 -10.63 -11.95
C TRP A 50 2.07 -10.63 -10.69
N MET A 51 3.04 -9.71 -10.61
CA MET A 51 3.89 -9.59 -9.43
C MET A 51 3.07 -9.24 -8.19
N LEU A 52 2.12 -8.30 -8.30
CA LEU A 52 1.24 -7.90 -7.21
C LEU A 52 0.36 -9.08 -6.75
N ALA A 53 -0.31 -9.76 -7.70
CA ALA A 53 -1.16 -10.91 -7.39
C ALA A 53 -0.38 -12.04 -6.70
N ILE A 54 0.83 -12.35 -7.18
CA ILE A 54 1.69 -13.37 -6.58
C ILE A 54 2.12 -12.92 -5.17
N ALA A 55 2.57 -11.68 -4.99
CA ALA A 55 3.03 -11.17 -3.71
C ALA A 55 1.91 -11.16 -2.66
N VAL A 56 0.72 -10.67 -3.02
CA VAL A 56 -0.46 -10.66 -2.13
C VAL A 56 -0.89 -12.09 -1.79
N SER A 57 -0.96 -12.99 -2.78
CA SER A 57 -1.33 -14.38 -2.55
C SER A 57 -0.33 -15.10 -1.65
N ALA A 58 0.96 -14.95 -1.90
CA ALA A 58 2.01 -15.50 -1.06
C ALA A 58 1.95 -14.94 0.38
N GLY A 59 1.71 -13.63 0.52
CA GLY A 59 1.50 -12.99 1.80
C GLY A 59 0.30 -13.57 2.55
N LEU A 60 -0.84 -13.74 1.88
CA LEU A 60 -2.05 -14.33 2.47
C LEU A 60 -1.84 -15.79 2.89
N LEU A 61 -1.17 -16.59 2.06
CA LEU A 61 -0.85 -17.99 2.39
C LEU A 61 0.12 -18.10 3.56
N ALA A 62 1.03 -17.14 3.73
CA ALA A 62 1.89 -17.03 4.92
C ALA A 62 1.16 -16.41 6.13
N GLY A 63 -0.12 -16.07 5.97
CA GLY A 63 -0.98 -15.53 7.03
C GLY A 63 -0.63 -14.09 7.43
N ARG A 64 -1.01 -13.75 8.66
CA ARG A 64 -0.80 -12.38 9.21
C ARG A 64 0.64 -11.89 9.09
N LEU A 65 1.62 -12.75 9.38
CA LEU A 65 3.03 -12.39 9.26
C LEU A 65 3.41 -12.02 7.83
N GLY A 66 2.97 -12.82 6.84
CA GLY A 66 3.28 -12.57 5.44
C GLY A 66 2.74 -11.24 4.93
N ILE A 67 1.49 -10.91 5.25
CA ILE A 67 0.90 -9.61 4.88
C ILE A 67 1.56 -8.46 5.63
N CYS A 68 1.86 -8.60 6.93
CA CYS A 68 2.58 -7.56 7.66
C CYS A 68 3.96 -7.29 7.06
N LEU A 69 4.71 -8.32 6.70
CA LEU A 69 6.02 -8.14 6.05
C LEU A 69 5.90 -7.48 4.67
N LEU A 70 4.94 -7.92 3.85
CA LEU A 70 4.68 -7.35 2.53
C LEU A 70 4.35 -5.86 2.62
N LEU A 71 3.39 -5.51 3.48
CA LEU A 71 2.94 -4.13 3.62
C LEU A 71 3.96 -3.25 4.36
N THR A 72 4.76 -3.80 5.30
CA THR A 72 5.91 -3.09 5.87
C THR A 72 6.90 -2.71 4.79
N ALA A 73 7.26 -3.66 3.91
CA ALA A 73 8.17 -3.38 2.80
C ALA A 73 7.59 -2.33 1.85
N ALA A 74 6.30 -2.43 1.49
CA ALA A 74 5.62 -1.45 0.65
C ALA A 74 5.61 -0.05 1.30
N SER A 75 5.28 0.04 2.61
CA SER A 75 5.30 1.30 3.37
C SER A 75 6.70 1.90 3.43
N CYS A 76 7.74 1.10 3.65
CA CYS A 76 9.12 1.56 3.68
C CYS A 76 9.60 2.05 2.30
N LEU A 77 9.24 1.36 1.22
CA LEU A 77 9.55 1.80 -0.14
C LEU A 77 8.82 3.10 -0.48
N GLY A 78 7.53 3.20 -0.17
CA GLY A 78 6.77 4.43 -0.35
C GLY A 78 7.33 5.59 0.48
N TRP A 79 7.74 5.32 1.72
CA TRP A 79 8.41 6.32 2.58
C TRP A 79 9.73 6.81 1.96
N PHE A 80 10.52 5.91 1.40
CA PHE A 80 11.73 6.27 0.65
C PHE A 80 11.43 7.18 -0.55
N GLU A 81 10.42 6.83 -1.34
CA GLU A 81 10.05 7.61 -2.52
C GLU A 81 9.53 8.99 -2.15
N ILE A 82 8.61 9.08 -1.18
CA ILE A 82 8.01 10.34 -0.79
C ILE A 82 9.05 11.31 -0.18
N THR A 83 9.97 10.81 0.64
CA THR A 83 11.05 11.62 1.20
C THR A 83 12.01 12.16 0.14
N ARG A 84 12.25 11.40 -0.93
CA ARG A 84 13.01 11.88 -2.09
C ARG A 84 12.26 12.93 -2.90
N MET A 85 10.96 12.74 -3.12
CA MET A 85 10.13 13.68 -3.89
C MET A 85 10.02 15.05 -3.23
N PHE A 86 9.94 15.11 -1.90
CA PHE A 86 9.90 16.38 -1.17
C PHE A 86 11.25 17.11 -1.11
N GLY A 87 12.32 16.49 -1.60
CA GLY A 87 13.66 17.07 -1.52
C GLY A 87 14.10 17.21 -0.07
N ALA A 88 14.02 16.12 0.69
CA ALA A 88 14.40 16.08 2.09
C ALA A 88 15.79 16.69 2.31
N ARG A 89 15.92 17.58 3.28
CA ARG A 89 17.16 18.25 3.63
C ARG A 89 18.10 17.29 4.35
N GLU A 90 19.37 17.63 4.43
CA GLU A 90 20.33 16.84 5.23
C GLU A 90 19.92 16.75 6.70
N GLN A 91 19.35 17.81 7.23
CA GLN A 91 18.82 17.91 8.60
C GLN A 91 17.63 16.97 8.85
N ASP A 92 16.82 16.68 7.82
CA ASP A 92 15.68 15.77 7.95
C ASP A 92 16.08 14.29 8.06
N ARG A 93 17.37 13.94 7.87
CA ARG A 93 17.86 12.55 7.82
C ARG A 93 17.54 11.73 9.08
N VAL A 94 17.66 12.34 10.26
CA VAL A 94 17.36 11.67 11.52
C VAL A 94 15.88 11.36 11.61
N ALA A 95 15.04 12.35 11.32
CA ALA A 95 13.58 12.20 11.30
C ALA A 95 13.14 11.12 10.30
N ILE A 96 13.75 11.09 9.11
CA ILE A 96 13.47 10.07 8.09
C ILE A 96 13.82 8.66 8.59
N ARG A 97 14.98 8.46 9.23
CA ARG A 97 15.38 7.17 9.80
C ARG A 97 14.43 6.72 10.90
N ILE A 98 14.04 7.64 11.77
CA ILE A 98 13.05 7.36 12.82
C ILE A 98 11.69 7.02 12.20
N GLY A 99 11.30 7.63 11.08
CA GLY A 99 10.10 7.26 10.32
C GLY A 99 10.06 5.78 9.95
N TYR A 100 11.16 5.19 9.49
CA TYR A 100 11.24 3.73 9.25
C TYR A 100 11.02 2.91 10.52
N VAL A 101 11.63 3.35 11.63
CA VAL A 101 11.45 2.67 12.92
C VAL A 101 9.98 2.71 13.35
N LEU A 102 9.34 3.86 13.23
CA LEU A 102 7.92 4.03 13.55
C LEU A 102 7.02 3.15 12.67
N ILE A 103 7.32 3.03 11.38
CA ILE A 103 6.60 2.11 10.47
C ILE A 103 6.73 0.67 10.97
N VAL A 104 7.95 0.21 11.25
CA VAL A 104 8.19 -1.18 11.71
C VAL A 104 7.46 -1.45 13.03
N ILE A 105 7.56 -0.54 14.01
CA ILE A 105 6.88 -0.67 15.29
C ILE A 105 5.35 -0.78 15.07
N ASN A 106 4.79 0.05 14.19
CA ASN A 106 3.36 0.04 13.92
C ASN A 106 2.87 -1.34 13.40
N TYR A 107 3.61 -1.97 12.49
CA TYR A 107 3.29 -3.32 12.02
C TYR A 107 3.56 -4.41 13.09
N LEU A 108 4.55 -4.23 13.95
CA LEU A 108 4.76 -5.12 15.10
C LEU A 108 3.57 -5.09 16.07
N LEU A 109 2.97 -3.92 16.30
CA LEU A 109 1.75 -3.82 17.14
C LEU A 109 0.58 -4.62 16.55
N ILE A 110 0.44 -4.65 15.20
CA ILE A 110 -0.54 -5.51 14.52
C ILE A 110 -0.20 -6.99 14.74
N LEU A 111 1.07 -7.39 14.61
CA LEU A 111 1.50 -8.76 14.83
C LEU A 111 1.24 -9.22 16.27
N LEU A 112 1.41 -8.32 17.24
CA LEU A 112 1.11 -8.58 18.65
C LEU A 112 -0.40 -8.57 18.95
N GLY A 113 -1.25 -8.14 18.01
CA GLY A 113 -2.69 -8.05 18.19
C GLY A 113 -3.14 -6.92 19.13
N SER A 114 -2.28 -5.93 19.36
CA SER A 114 -2.56 -4.83 20.30
C SER A 114 -3.35 -3.71 19.63
N ILE A 115 -4.64 -3.94 19.38
CA ILE A 115 -5.55 -3.02 18.67
C ILE A 115 -5.56 -1.60 19.27
N PRO A 116 -5.77 -1.40 20.59
CA PRO A 116 -5.84 -0.04 21.14
C PRO A 116 -4.54 0.73 20.96
N VAL A 117 -3.40 0.05 21.17
CA VAL A 117 -2.09 0.69 21.03
C VAL A 117 -1.80 1.01 19.57
N PHE A 118 -2.11 0.10 18.64
CA PHE A 118 -1.96 0.34 17.20
C PHE A 118 -2.72 1.59 16.73
N LEU A 119 -3.97 1.75 17.13
CA LEU A 119 -4.80 2.88 16.70
C LEU A 119 -4.29 4.24 17.17
N VAL A 120 -3.58 4.29 18.28
CA VAL A 120 -3.15 5.53 18.93
C VAL A 120 -1.66 5.82 18.70
N PHE A 121 -0.86 4.78 18.47
CA PHE A 121 0.60 4.89 18.45
C PHE A 121 1.12 5.91 17.42
N LEU A 122 0.88 5.68 16.13
CA LEU A 122 1.41 6.60 15.10
C LEU A 122 0.79 8.01 15.15
N PRO A 123 -0.54 8.17 15.32
CA PRO A 123 -1.14 9.50 15.44
C PRO A 123 -0.59 10.34 16.58
N LEU A 124 -0.14 9.73 17.68
CA LEU A 124 0.49 10.46 18.79
C LEU A 124 2.00 10.53 18.67
N ALA A 125 2.67 9.43 18.35
CA ALA A 125 4.12 9.37 18.33
C ALA A 125 4.72 10.22 17.20
N ALA A 126 4.15 10.18 16.00
CA ALA A 126 4.73 10.86 14.84
C ALA A 126 4.78 12.38 14.98
N PRO A 127 3.69 13.09 15.37
CA PRO A 127 3.74 14.54 15.56
C PRO A 127 4.74 14.95 16.63
N ILE A 128 4.77 14.23 17.77
CA ILE A 128 5.66 14.55 18.89
C ILE A 128 7.11 14.32 18.48
N VAL A 129 7.41 13.16 17.92
CA VAL A 129 8.78 12.78 17.54
C VAL A 129 9.32 13.73 16.47
N PHE A 130 8.55 14.00 15.41
CA PHE A 130 9.00 14.91 14.36
C PHE A 130 9.12 16.35 14.82
N ALA A 131 8.19 16.83 15.66
CA ALA A 131 8.32 18.16 16.24
C ALA A 131 9.62 18.31 17.04
N VAL A 132 9.93 17.35 17.92
CA VAL A 132 11.14 17.38 18.73
C VAL A 132 12.40 17.26 17.87
N LEU A 133 12.46 16.31 16.95
CA LEU A 133 13.65 16.08 16.11
C LEU A 133 13.97 17.28 15.22
N LEU A 134 12.96 17.87 14.61
CA LEU A 134 13.17 19.03 13.74
C LEU A 134 13.45 20.33 14.50
N LEU A 135 13.03 20.44 15.78
CA LEU A 135 13.39 21.58 16.64
C LEU A 135 14.85 21.54 17.11
N VAL A 136 15.38 20.33 17.36
CA VAL A 136 16.78 20.16 17.80
C VAL A 136 17.78 20.56 16.72
N GLU A 137 17.41 20.50 15.46
CA GLU A 137 18.26 20.91 14.32
C GLU A 137 18.41 22.44 14.17
N ASP A 138 17.71 23.21 15.01
CA ASP A 138 17.81 24.68 15.17
C ASP A 138 17.83 25.51 13.88
N GLU A 139 17.17 25.03 12.81
CA GLU A 139 17.04 25.78 11.56
C GLU A 139 15.56 26.01 11.21
N PRO A 140 15.03 27.22 11.50
CA PRO A 140 13.62 27.53 11.33
C PRO A 140 13.16 27.57 9.87
N LYS A 141 14.12 27.70 8.95
CA LYS A 141 13.80 27.76 7.53
C LYS A 141 13.24 26.44 7.05
N ASP A 142 12.07 26.48 6.42
CA ASP A 142 11.34 25.33 5.88
C ASP A 142 10.90 24.27 6.92
N TYR A 143 10.97 24.57 8.22
CA TYR A 143 10.53 23.67 9.30
C TYR A 143 9.10 23.15 9.08
N ILE A 144 8.14 24.05 8.84
CA ILE A 144 6.73 23.69 8.64
C ILE A 144 6.55 22.78 7.41
N ARG A 145 7.32 23.05 6.35
CA ARG A 145 7.29 22.25 5.13
C ARG A 145 7.80 20.83 5.39
N SER A 146 8.94 20.67 6.04
CA SER A 146 9.51 19.38 6.39
C SER A 146 8.61 18.62 7.37
N ALA A 147 8.17 19.27 8.44
CA ALA A 147 7.28 18.66 9.43
C ALA A 147 5.97 18.18 8.78
N GLY A 148 5.34 19.01 7.96
CA GLY A 148 4.14 18.64 7.23
C GLY A 148 4.35 17.49 6.27
N ALA A 149 5.42 17.51 5.47
CA ALA A 149 5.72 16.46 4.49
C ALA A 149 6.01 15.12 5.16
N LEU A 150 6.84 15.11 6.22
CA LEU A 150 7.17 13.89 6.96
C LEU A 150 5.95 13.36 7.71
N LEU A 151 5.18 14.21 8.37
CA LEU A 151 3.99 13.78 9.07
C LEU A 151 2.95 13.20 8.12
N TRP A 152 2.61 13.90 7.04
CA TRP A 152 1.66 13.41 6.04
C TRP A 152 2.13 12.11 5.38
N GLY A 153 3.40 12.04 4.98
CA GLY A 153 3.98 10.84 4.39
C GLY A 153 3.88 9.64 5.32
N LEU A 154 4.21 9.80 6.61
CA LEU A 154 4.14 8.72 7.59
C LEU A 154 2.69 8.32 7.90
N MET A 155 1.78 9.30 8.03
CA MET A 155 0.36 9.03 8.25
C MET A 155 -0.28 8.30 7.08
N PHE A 156 0.08 8.63 5.84
CA PHE A 156 -0.43 7.92 4.66
C PHE A 156 0.17 6.53 4.51
N LEU A 157 1.50 6.44 4.48
CA LEU A 157 2.22 5.22 4.13
C LEU A 157 2.44 4.29 5.32
N GLY A 158 2.70 4.83 6.51
CA GLY A 158 2.87 4.04 7.72
C GLY A 158 1.54 3.65 8.34
N TYR A 159 0.70 4.63 8.64
CA TYR A 159 -0.57 4.40 9.34
C TYR A 159 -1.70 3.98 8.40
N GLY A 160 -1.94 4.71 7.31
CA GLY A 160 -3.02 4.41 6.36
C GLY A 160 -2.90 3.00 5.75
N VAL A 161 -1.74 2.69 5.15
CA VAL A 161 -1.49 1.37 4.54
C VAL A 161 -1.56 0.24 5.56
N SER A 162 -1.13 0.47 6.81
CA SER A 162 -1.17 -0.56 7.86
C SER A 162 -2.58 -0.99 8.27
N HIS A 163 -3.62 -0.16 8.02
CA HIS A 163 -5.01 -0.54 8.24
C HIS A 163 -5.46 -1.70 7.36
N ALA A 164 -4.83 -1.90 6.19
CA ALA A 164 -5.07 -3.10 5.41
C ALA A 164 -4.60 -4.37 6.16
N ALA A 165 -3.42 -4.33 6.78
CA ALA A 165 -2.96 -5.44 7.63
C ALA A 165 -3.79 -5.59 8.92
N PHE A 166 -4.31 -4.49 9.45
CA PHE A 166 -5.17 -4.48 10.63
C PHE A 166 -6.44 -5.34 10.44
N LEU A 167 -6.98 -5.43 9.22
CA LEU A 167 -8.12 -6.31 8.92
C LEU A 167 -7.86 -7.77 9.33
N LEU A 168 -6.59 -8.22 9.33
CA LEU A 168 -6.21 -9.59 9.67
C LEU A 168 -6.23 -9.91 11.18
N ILE A 169 -6.40 -8.89 12.02
CA ILE A 169 -6.50 -9.06 13.48
C ILE A 169 -7.90 -8.76 14.02
N LEU A 170 -8.83 -8.42 13.15
CA LEU A 170 -10.22 -8.25 13.55
C LEU A 170 -10.81 -9.58 14.05
N PRO A 171 -11.64 -9.55 15.10
CA PRO A 171 -12.29 -10.75 15.60
C PRO A 171 -13.30 -11.31 14.58
N GLU A 172 -13.46 -12.62 14.55
CA GLU A 172 -14.40 -13.30 13.62
C GLU A 172 -15.85 -12.78 13.76
N THR A 173 -16.23 -12.38 14.98
CA THR A 173 -17.54 -11.76 15.24
C THR A 173 -17.75 -10.45 14.46
N ALA A 174 -16.68 -9.73 14.12
CA ALA A 174 -16.73 -8.50 13.34
C ALA A 174 -16.58 -8.74 11.83
N THR A 175 -15.98 -9.88 11.44
CA THR A 175 -15.67 -10.19 10.02
C THR A 175 -16.72 -11.10 9.37
N GLY A 176 -17.57 -11.76 10.17
CA GLY A 176 -18.62 -12.65 9.66
C GLY A 176 -18.07 -13.79 8.79
N PRO A 177 -18.85 -14.25 7.80
CA PRO A 177 -18.48 -15.42 6.98
C PRO A 177 -17.28 -15.22 6.06
N LEU A 178 -16.85 -13.98 5.81
CA LEU A 178 -15.67 -13.68 4.98
C LEU A 178 -14.35 -13.89 5.74
N GLY A 179 -14.40 -13.86 7.07
CA GLY A 179 -13.21 -13.91 7.89
C GLY A 179 -12.24 -12.73 7.66
N PRO A 180 -11.18 -12.61 8.47
CA PRO A 180 -10.20 -11.53 8.37
C PRO A 180 -9.47 -11.48 7.02
N ALA A 181 -9.06 -12.66 6.51
CA ALA A 181 -8.36 -12.75 5.21
C ALA A 181 -9.28 -12.40 4.03
N GLY A 182 -10.57 -12.76 4.12
CA GLY A 182 -11.56 -12.40 3.10
C GLY A 182 -11.80 -10.90 3.02
N TRP A 183 -11.85 -10.19 4.16
CA TRP A 183 -11.95 -8.73 4.17
C TRP A 183 -10.71 -8.04 3.60
N PHE A 184 -9.52 -8.55 3.91
CA PHE A 184 -8.29 -8.04 3.30
C PHE A 184 -8.32 -8.23 1.77
N LEU A 185 -8.68 -9.42 1.30
CA LEU A 185 -8.75 -9.71 -0.14
C LEU A 185 -9.84 -8.87 -0.82
N PHE A 186 -10.99 -8.69 -0.17
CA PHE A 186 -12.04 -7.80 -0.67
C PHE A 186 -11.53 -6.36 -0.83
N LEU A 187 -10.79 -5.83 0.16
CA LEU A 187 -10.19 -4.50 0.05
C LEU A 187 -9.25 -4.40 -1.15
N VAL A 188 -8.36 -5.38 -1.33
CA VAL A 188 -7.44 -5.40 -2.47
C VAL A 188 -8.20 -5.43 -3.81
N ILE A 189 -9.17 -6.34 -3.95
CA ILE A 189 -9.97 -6.46 -5.18
C ILE A 189 -10.73 -5.16 -5.45
N LEU A 190 -11.31 -4.55 -4.43
CA LEU A 190 -12.06 -3.29 -4.56
C LEU A 190 -11.15 -2.16 -5.05
N THR A 191 -9.97 -2.00 -4.43
CA THR A 191 -8.99 -0.97 -4.81
C THR A 191 -8.53 -1.14 -6.26
N GLU A 192 -8.18 -2.37 -6.65
CA GLU A 192 -7.74 -2.67 -8.01
C GLU A 192 -8.85 -2.48 -9.04
N THR A 193 -10.08 -2.82 -8.67
CA THR A 193 -11.25 -2.61 -9.52
C THR A 193 -11.53 -1.11 -9.72
N ASP A 194 -11.41 -0.31 -8.66
CA ASP A 194 -11.55 1.14 -8.73
C ASP A 194 -10.51 1.76 -9.67
N ASP A 195 -9.24 1.36 -9.58
CA ASP A 195 -8.17 1.83 -10.48
C ASP A 195 -8.46 1.48 -11.95
N ILE A 196 -8.98 0.28 -12.21
CA ILE A 196 -9.39 -0.12 -13.56
C ILE A 196 -10.52 0.76 -14.08
N PHE A 197 -11.56 0.99 -13.26
CA PHE A 197 -12.70 1.84 -13.63
C PHE A 197 -12.26 3.29 -13.83
N GLN A 198 -11.44 3.85 -12.98
CA GLN A 198 -10.88 5.20 -13.14
C GLN A 198 -10.13 5.34 -14.48
N ALA A 199 -9.30 4.35 -14.82
CA ALA A 199 -8.57 4.34 -16.09
C ALA A 199 -9.49 4.23 -17.30
N ILE A 200 -10.58 3.46 -17.22
CA ILE A 200 -11.56 3.31 -18.31
C ILE A 200 -12.37 4.60 -18.47
N VAL A 201 -12.95 5.11 -17.38
CA VAL A 201 -13.75 6.33 -17.37
C VAL A 201 -12.92 7.53 -17.81
N GLY A 202 -11.69 7.65 -17.32
CA GLY A 202 -10.75 8.71 -17.73
C GLY A 202 -10.45 8.71 -19.22
N ARG A 203 -10.38 7.53 -19.86
CA ARG A 203 -10.16 7.42 -21.33
C ARG A 203 -11.43 7.72 -22.14
N LEU A 204 -12.60 7.30 -21.65
CA LEU A 204 -13.86 7.44 -22.37
C LEU A 204 -14.47 8.84 -22.24
N PHE A 205 -14.34 9.44 -21.06
CA PHE A 205 -15.04 10.69 -20.69
C PHE A 205 -14.10 11.84 -20.34
N GLY A 206 -12.78 11.62 -20.27
CA GLY A 206 -11.78 12.60 -19.85
C GLY A 206 -11.48 13.66 -20.90
N ASN A 207 -12.44 14.59 -21.13
CA ASN A 207 -12.29 15.68 -22.10
C ASN A 207 -11.55 16.91 -21.57
N HIS A 208 -11.31 16.99 -20.26
CA HIS A 208 -10.69 18.16 -19.62
C HIS A 208 -9.34 17.77 -18.99
N LYS A 209 -8.26 18.08 -19.70
CA LYS A 209 -6.92 17.99 -19.13
C LYS A 209 -6.69 19.13 -18.14
N ARG A 210 -6.59 18.84 -16.86
CA ARG A 210 -6.14 19.81 -15.84
C ARG A 210 -4.62 19.95 -15.91
N HIS A 211 -4.17 20.83 -16.82
CA HIS A 211 -2.75 21.00 -17.19
C HIS A 211 -1.77 21.42 -16.07
N ARG A 212 -2.25 21.71 -14.84
CA ARG A 212 -1.38 22.20 -13.76
C ARG A 212 -1.06 21.17 -12.68
N ILE A 213 -1.79 20.05 -12.61
CA ILE A 213 -1.64 19.07 -11.51
C ILE A 213 -1.31 17.68 -12.04
N SER A 214 -1.73 17.36 -13.26
CA SER A 214 -1.40 16.09 -13.92
C SER A 214 -1.05 16.35 -15.37
N PRO A 215 0.17 16.01 -15.83
CA PRO A 215 0.59 16.12 -17.22
C PRO A 215 -0.21 15.19 -18.15
#